data_f1e50ce5147a35f5bb591e1ee68661c5
#
_entry.id   f1e50ce5147a35f5bb591e1ee68661c5
#
_cell.length_a   1.000
_cell.length_b   1.000
_cell.length_c   1.000
_cell.angle_alpha   90.00
_cell.angle_beta   90.00
_cell.angle_gamma   90.00
#
_symmetry.space_group_name_H-M   'P 1'
#
loop_
_entity.id
_entity.type
_entity.pdbx_description
1 polymer ?
#
loop_
_entity_poly.entity_id
_entity_poly.type
_entity_poly.pdbx_seq_one_letter_code
_entity_poly.pdbx_strand_id
1 'polypeptide(L)'
;MLLEVASSQLVLVDYQQKLMPAVKDAQAVWLRAEVMARTAKLLNVPVWATEQNPSGLGETSPEIRQHCQRVLAKMAFSAVEEGLGEWLSPPVPATPKGNARSLPRHLQKPPEPEAGPSVVIAGCEAHVCLLQTALDLLEDEFEVWVVTDACASRSDRDRDAAFDRLAGAGAE
;
A
#
# COMPACT_ATOMS: atom_id res chain seq x y z
N MET A 1 0.16 13.23 -10.96
CA MET A 1 -1.30 12.95 -11.13
C MET A 1 -1.99 13.22 -9.81
N LEU A 2 -3.33 13.37 -9.73
CA LEU A 2 -4.04 13.50 -8.44
C LEU A 2 -4.52 12.13 -8.00
N LEU A 3 -4.45 11.88 -6.69
CA LEU A 3 -4.96 10.65 -6.09
C LEU A 3 -6.49 10.62 -6.13
N GLU A 4 -7.07 9.57 -6.68
CA GLU A 4 -8.51 9.39 -6.77
C GLU A 4 -9.01 8.26 -5.88
N VAL A 5 -10.08 8.49 -5.13
CA VAL A 5 -10.66 7.51 -4.19
C VAL A 5 -11.03 6.20 -4.89
N ALA A 6 -11.60 6.30 -6.11
CA ALA A 6 -12.13 5.14 -6.82
C ALA A 6 -11.06 4.13 -7.29
N SER A 7 -9.81 4.60 -7.50
CA SER A 7 -8.68 3.76 -7.92
C SER A 7 -7.67 3.51 -6.81
N SER A 8 -7.91 4.03 -5.60
CA SER A 8 -6.96 3.96 -4.50
C SER A 8 -7.18 2.75 -3.58
N GLN A 9 -6.08 2.24 -3.05
CA GLN A 9 -6.06 1.24 -1.99
C GLN A 9 -5.02 1.66 -0.93
N LEU A 10 -5.28 1.36 0.34
CA LEU A 10 -4.37 1.66 1.44
C LEU A 10 -3.66 0.39 1.90
N VAL A 11 -2.33 0.44 1.97
CA VAL A 11 -1.47 -0.62 2.52
C VAL A 11 -0.75 -0.11 3.76
N LEU A 12 -0.95 -0.78 4.88
CA LEU A 12 -0.34 -0.49 6.17
C LEU A 12 0.67 -1.59 6.52
N VAL A 13 1.97 -1.26 6.43
CA VAL A 13 3.06 -2.22 6.54
C VAL A 13 3.53 -2.32 7.99
N ASP A 14 3.33 -3.50 8.59
CA ASP A 14 3.96 -3.98 9.83
C ASP A 14 3.79 -3.07 11.07
N TYR A 15 2.61 -2.51 11.29
CA TYR A 15 2.27 -1.79 12.54
C TYR A 15 2.00 -2.75 13.70
N GLN A 16 3.03 -3.56 14.02
CA GLN A 16 2.92 -4.66 14.97
C GLN A 16 3.28 -4.26 16.40
N GLN A 17 2.61 -4.86 17.37
CA GLN A 17 2.70 -4.50 18.78
C GLN A 17 4.11 -4.56 19.36
N LYS A 18 4.95 -5.51 18.91
CA LYS A 18 6.33 -5.67 19.39
C LYS A 18 7.37 -4.95 18.54
N LEU A 19 7.01 -4.57 17.28
CA LEU A 19 7.89 -3.80 16.41
C LEU A 19 7.82 -2.29 16.74
N MET A 20 6.61 -1.77 16.88
CA MET A 20 6.36 -0.34 17.06
C MET A 20 7.15 0.29 18.23
N PRO A 21 7.31 -0.34 19.42
CA PRO A 21 8.09 0.27 20.49
C PRO A 21 9.58 0.50 20.16
N ALA A 22 10.10 -0.14 19.11
CA ALA A 22 11.50 0.02 18.70
C ALA A 22 11.71 1.16 17.69
N VAL A 23 10.66 1.70 17.07
CA VAL A 23 10.79 2.79 16.11
C VAL A 23 10.68 4.16 16.78
N LYS A 24 11.28 5.16 16.14
CA LYS A 24 11.24 6.54 16.64
C LYS A 24 9.83 7.12 16.48
N ASP A 25 9.40 7.93 17.45
CA ASP A 25 8.10 8.61 17.47
C ASP A 25 6.90 7.66 17.27
N ALA A 26 7.02 6.42 17.73
CA ALA A 26 6.08 5.33 17.53
C ALA A 26 4.61 5.71 17.78
N GLN A 27 4.33 6.46 18.85
CA GLN A 27 2.97 6.86 19.19
C GLN A 27 2.35 7.80 18.16
N ALA A 28 3.12 8.77 17.67
CA ALA A 28 2.65 9.72 16.66
C ALA A 28 2.39 9.01 15.32
N VAL A 29 3.32 8.16 14.91
CA VAL A 29 3.23 7.35 13.68
C VAL A 29 2.03 6.41 13.75
N TRP A 30 1.83 5.75 14.88
CA TRP A 30 0.68 4.87 15.09
C TRP A 30 -0.66 5.60 14.97
N LEU A 31 -0.76 6.78 15.61
CA LEU A 31 -1.97 7.59 15.51
C LEU A 31 -2.27 8.02 14.06
N ARG A 32 -1.24 8.36 13.28
CA ARG A 32 -1.39 8.69 11.84
C ARG A 32 -1.91 7.49 11.05
N ALA A 33 -1.35 6.31 11.27
CA ALA A 33 -1.80 5.09 10.62
C ALA A 33 -3.26 4.74 10.97
N GLU A 34 -3.66 4.89 12.23
CA GLU A 34 -5.06 4.70 12.65
C GLU A 34 -6.00 5.69 11.95
N VAL A 35 -5.63 6.99 11.93
CA VAL A 35 -6.43 8.02 11.25
C VAL A 35 -6.59 7.70 9.76
N MET A 36 -5.50 7.26 9.09
CA MET A 36 -5.54 6.84 7.69
C MET A 36 -6.48 5.65 7.48
N ALA A 37 -6.36 4.60 8.31
CA ALA A 37 -7.20 3.42 8.21
C ALA A 37 -8.70 3.74 8.38
N ARG A 38 -9.03 4.60 9.35
CA ARG A 38 -10.40 5.08 9.58
C ARG A 38 -10.91 5.91 8.42
N THR A 39 -10.10 6.81 7.90
CA THR A 39 -10.46 7.67 6.76
C THR A 39 -10.70 6.83 5.50
N ALA A 40 -9.80 5.91 5.19
CA ALA A 40 -9.95 4.98 4.08
C ALA A 40 -11.25 4.18 4.17
N LYS A 41 -11.58 3.65 5.36
CA LYS A 41 -12.83 2.93 5.60
C LYS A 41 -14.07 3.82 5.39
N LEU A 42 -14.05 5.08 5.83
CA LEU A 42 -15.15 6.03 5.61
C LEU A 42 -15.35 6.36 4.13
N LEU A 43 -14.29 6.37 3.36
CA LEU A 43 -14.29 6.62 1.91
C LEU A 43 -14.55 5.35 1.08
N ASN A 44 -14.74 4.18 1.72
CA ASN A 44 -14.81 2.87 1.08
C ASN A 44 -13.56 2.50 0.26
N VAL A 45 -12.40 3.04 0.62
CA VAL A 45 -11.09 2.63 0.09
C VAL A 45 -10.68 1.34 0.80
N PRO A 46 -10.30 0.28 0.05
CA PRO A 46 -9.80 -0.95 0.64
C PRO A 46 -8.56 -0.72 1.51
N VAL A 47 -8.52 -1.37 2.68
CA VAL A 47 -7.38 -1.30 3.62
C VAL A 47 -6.79 -2.69 3.80
N TRP A 48 -5.51 -2.82 3.52
CA TRP A 48 -4.72 -4.02 3.67
C TRP A 48 -3.63 -3.79 4.72
N ALA A 49 -3.31 -4.77 5.52
CA ALA A 49 -2.18 -4.70 6.43
C ALA A 49 -1.24 -5.88 6.22
N THR A 50 0.01 -5.72 6.63
CA THR A 50 1.00 -6.80 6.64
C THR A 50 1.55 -7.03 8.04
N GLU A 51 2.06 -8.23 8.30
CA GLU A 51 2.68 -8.63 9.55
C GLU A 51 3.95 -9.42 9.26
N GLN A 52 5.11 -8.85 9.58
CA GLN A 52 6.40 -9.52 9.50
C GLN A 52 6.54 -10.51 10.64
N ASN A 53 6.74 -11.80 10.34
CA ASN A 53 6.98 -12.85 11.34
C ASN A 53 6.07 -12.67 12.59
N PRO A 54 4.74 -12.80 12.47
CA PRO A 54 3.81 -12.46 13.55
C PRO A 54 4.03 -13.29 14.82
N SER A 55 4.59 -14.50 14.72
CA SER A 55 4.97 -15.29 15.88
C SER A 55 6.06 -14.62 16.73
N GLY A 56 6.96 -13.85 16.10
CA GLY A 56 8.02 -13.09 16.75
C GLY A 56 7.60 -11.67 17.13
N LEU A 57 7.09 -10.91 16.16
CA LEU A 57 6.81 -9.47 16.29
C LEU A 57 5.37 -9.15 16.76
N GLY A 58 4.54 -10.15 16.92
CA GLY A 58 3.15 -9.98 17.33
C GLY A 58 2.25 -9.57 16.17
N GLU A 59 0.99 -9.33 16.49
CA GLU A 59 -0.02 -8.93 15.52
C GLU A 59 -0.05 -7.41 15.34
N THR A 60 -0.67 -6.98 14.24
CA THR A 60 -1.08 -5.58 14.03
C THR A 60 -1.98 -5.12 15.17
N SER A 61 -1.85 -3.87 15.58
CA SER A 61 -2.67 -3.35 16.68
C SER A 61 -4.16 -3.48 16.39
N PRO A 62 -4.97 -3.76 17.42
CA PRO A 62 -6.41 -3.87 17.25
C PRO A 62 -7.06 -2.60 16.66
N GLU A 63 -6.54 -1.43 17.00
CA GLU A 63 -7.03 -0.13 16.55
C GLU A 63 -6.90 0.05 15.03
N ILE A 64 -5.84 -0.50 14.44
CA ILE A 64 -5.64 -0.50 12.97
C ILE A 64 -6.34 -1.71 12.35
N ARG A 65 -6.14 -2.91 12.94
CA ARG A 65 -6.62 -4.18 12.38
C ARG A 65 -8.14 -4.19 12.13
N GLN A 66 -8.94 -3.59 13.01
CA GLN A 66 -10.41 -3.50 12.86
C GLN A 66 -10.89 -2.78 11.59
N HIS A 67 -10.01 -2.00 10.94
CA HIS A 67 -10.30 -1.27 9.71
C HIS A 67 -9.82 -2.00 8.46
N CYS A 68 -8.96 -3.01 8.62
CA CYS A 68 -8.38 -3.77 7.52
C CYS A 68 -9.36 -4.83 7.01
N GLN A 69 -9.42 -5.00 5.70
CA GLN A 69 -10.18 -6.09 5.08
C GLN A 69 -9.45 -7.43 5.26
N ARG A 70 -8.13 -7.43 5.12
CA ARG A 70 -7.26 -8.59 5.29
C ARG A 70 -5.92 -8.17 5.86
N VAL A 71 -5.24 -9.13 6.50
CA VAL A 71 -3.88 -8.98 7.01
C VAL A 71 -3.03 -10.11 6.44
N LEU A 72 -1.91 -9.75 5.81
CA LEU A 72 -0.96 -10.69 5.21
C LEU A 72 0.17 -10.97 6.19
N ALA A 73 0.26 -12.19 6.68
CA ALA A 73 1.45 -12.65 7.39
C ALA A 73 2.56 -12.97 6.39
N LYS A 74 3.78 -12.48 6.63
CA LYS A 74 4.91 -12.63 5.72
C LYS A 74 6.19 -12.94 6.45
N MET A 75 7.11 -13.60 5.77
CA MET A 75 8.48 -13.86 6.23
C MET A 75 9.50 -13.08 5.40
N ALA A 76 9.24 -12.83 4.12
CA ALA A 76 10.00 -11.90 3.30
C ALA A 76 9.82 -10.45 3.77
N PHE A 77 10.79 -9.58 3.50
CA PHE A 77 10.63 -8.15 3.82
C PHE A 77 9.61 -7.49 2.89
N SER A 78 9.65 -7.80 1.61
CA SER A 78 8.62 -7.37 0.68
C SER A 78 7.33 -8.17 0.86
N ALA A 79 6.21 -7.48 0.92
CA ALA A 79 4.90 -8.12 0.96
C ALA A 79 4.45 -8.61 -0.41
N VAL A 80 5.03 -8.10 -1.49
CA VAL A 80 4.72 -8.53 -2.86
C VAL A 80 5.18 -9.97 -3.09
N GLU A 81 6.36 -10.34 -2.57
CA GLU A 81 6.88 -11.71 -2.62
C GLU A 81 5.92 -12.74 -1.98
N GLU A 82 5.07 -12.30 -1.04
CA GLU A 82 4.10 -13.14 -0.32
C GLU A 82 2.66 -12.97 -0.84
N GLY A 83 2.51 -12.35 -2.04
CA GLY A 83 1.25 -12.29 -2.77
C GLY A 83 0.40 -11.05 -2.52
N LEU A 84 0.93 -9.97 -1.95
CA LEU A 84 0.19 -8.72 -1.79
C LEU A 84 -0.30 -8.16 -3.14
N GLY A 85 0.53 -8.25 -4.19
CA GLY A 85 0.18 -7.78 -5.53
C GLY A 85 -1.12 -8.37 -6.07
N GLU A 86 -1.40 -9.64 -5.78
CA GLU A 86 -2.65 -10.29 -6.18
C GLU A 86 -3.90 -9.68 -5.51
N TRP A 87 -3.75 -9.15 -4.28
CA TRP A 87 -4.87 -8.50 -3.57
C TRP A 87 -5.14 -7.09 -4.10
N LEU A 88 -4.09 -6.43 -4.58
CA LEU A 88 -4.13 -5.06 -5.08
C LEU A 88 -4.57 -5.01 -6.55
N SER A 89 -4.38 -6.08 -7.30
CA SER A 89 -4.78 -6.15 -8.69
C SER A 89 -6.31 -6.14 -8.79
N PRO A 90 -6.92 -5.22 -9.58
CA PRO A 90 -8.35 -5.26 -9.79
C PRO A 90 -8.72 -6.58 -10.49
N PRO A 91 -9.90 -7.16 -10.18
CA PRO A 91 -10.37 -8.33 -10.91
C PRO A 91 -10.46 -7.99 -12.39
N VAL A 92 -9.81 -8.80 -13.24
CA VAL A 92 -9.86 -8.62 -14.69
C VAL A 92 -11.33 -8.60 -15.11
N PRO A 93 -11.85 -7.51 -15.69
CA PRO A 93 -13.23 -7.46 -16.14
C PRO A 93 -13.46 -8.61 -17.11
N ALA A 94 -14.46 -9.44 -16.87
CA ALA A 94 -14.87 -10.45 -17.84
C ALA A 94 -15.17 -9.70 -19.14
N THR A 95 -14.36 -9.92 -20.19
CA THR A 95 -14.58 -9.31 -21.51
C THR A 95 -16.01 -9.60 -21.91
N PRO A 96 -16.89 -8.59 -22.09
CA PRO A 96 -18.24 -8.85 -22.57
C PRO A 96 -18.08 -9.51 -23.93
N LYS A 97 -18.63 -10.70 -24.11
CA LYS A 97 -18.72 -11.32 -25.43
C LYS A 97 -19.56 -10.35 -26.28
N GLY A 98 -18.87 -9.58 -27.13
CA GLY A 98 -19.43 -8.46 -27.84
C GLY A 98 -20.60 -8.90 -28.72
N ASN A 99 -21.74 -8.34 -28.50
CA ASN A 99 -22.82 -8.34 -29.51
C ASN A 99 -22.38 -7.41 -30.64
N ALA A 100 -22.55 -7.88 -31.87
CA ALA A 100 -22.10 -7.31 -33.16
C ALA A 100 -22.65 -5.91 -33.51
N ARG A 101 -22.80 -5.02 -32.54
CA ARG A 101 -23.22 -3.62 -32.71
C ARG A 101 -22.24 -2.63 -32.10
N SER A 102 -20.96 -2.97 -32.04
CA SER A 102 -19.93 -2.00 -31.66
C SER A 102 -19.71 -0.98 -32.78
N LEU A 103 -19.58 0.28 -32.42
CA LEU A 103 -19.19 1.36 -33.34
C LEU A 103 -17.94 0.94 -34.14
N PRO A 104 -17.84 1.33 -35.44
CA PRO A 104 -16.65 1.08 -36.25
C PRO A 104 -15.38 1.54 -35.49
N ARG A 105 -14.28 0.75 -35.59
CA ARG A 105 -13.03 0.93 -34.83
C ARG A 105 -12.41 2.34 -34.94
N HIS A 106 -12.64 3.05 -36.06
CA HIS A 106 -12.17 4.42 -36.32
C HIS A 106 -12.99 5.50 -35.58
N LEU A 107 -14.13 5.17 -34.99
CA LEU A 107 -14.97 6.06 -34.17
C LEU A 107 -14.84 5.75 -32.66
N GLN A 108 -14.09 4.71 -32.29
CA GLN A 108 -13.79 4.41 -30.91
C GLN A 108 -12.64 5.33 -30.47
N LYS A 109 -12.91 6.20 -29.48
CA LYS A 109 -11.83 6.91 -28.79
C LYS A 109 -10.86 5.85 -28.26
N PRO A 110 -9.52 5.97 -28.48
CA PRO A 110 -8.57 5.07 -27.82
C PRO A 110 -8.91 5.05 -26.33
N PRO A 111 -8.93 3.90 -25.67
CA PRO A 111 -9.01 3.89 -24.22
C PRO A 111 -7.88 4.78 -23.72
N GLU A 112 -8.21 5.79 -22.96
CA GLU A 112 -7.20 6.50 -22.20
C GLU A 112 -6.49 5.41 -21.38
N PRO A 113 -5.15 5.40 -21.28
CA PRO A 113 -4.47 4.44 -20.42
C PRO A 113 -5.11 4.62 -19.04
N GLU A 114 -5.87 3.62 -18.61
CA GLU A 114 -6.37 3.59 -17.24
C GLU A 114 -5.11 3.63 -16.38
N ALA A 115 -4.96 4.69 -15.60
CA ALA A 115 -3.89 4.75 -14.61
C ALA A 115 -3.97 3.45 -13.80
N GLY A 116 -2.83 2.81 -13.58
CA GLY A 116 -2.78 1.61 -12.76
C GLY A 116 -3.40 1.89 -11.39
N PRO A 117 -3.81 0.86 -10.64
CA PRO A 117 -4.37 1.09 -9.32
C PRO A 117 -3.37 1.83 -8.43
N SER A 118 -3.81 2.93 -7.83
CA SER A 118 -2.97 3.73 -6.96
C SER A 118 -2.89 3.07 -5.58
N VAL A 119 -1.69 2.87 -5.07
CA VAL A 119 -1.41 2.32 -3.75
C VAL A 119 -0.90 3.40 -2.83
N VAL A 120 -1.71 3.79 -1.85
CA VAL A 120 -1.29 4.63 -0.75
C VAL A 120 -0.65 3.73 0.30
N ILE A 121 0.62 3.96 0.63
CA ILE A 121 1.37 3.07 1.50
C ILE A 121 2.01 3.83 2.67
N ALA A 122 1.98 3.22 3.85
CA ALA A 122 2.70 3.68 5.03
C ALA A 122 3.17 2.48 5.87
N GLY A 123 4.20 2.66 6.69
CA GLY A 123 4.65 1.53 7.51
C GLY A 123 5.98 1.65 8.22
N CYS A 124 6.34 0.56 8.86
CA CYS A 124 7.53 0.35 9.67
C CYS A 124 8.20 -1.00 9.35
N GLU A 125 9.53 -1.09 9.26
CA GLU A 125 10.43 0.05 9.27
C GLU A 125 10.54 0.61 7.85
N ALA A 126 10.59 1.94 7.72
CA ALA A 126 10.58 2.62 6.42
C ALA A 126 11.71 2.15 5.49
N HIS A 127 12.91 1.87 6.03
CA HIS A 127 14.09 1.46 5.27
C HIS A 127 14.20 -0.05 5.02
N VAL A 128 13.24 -0.85 5.48
CA VAL A 128 13.22 -2.30 5.30
C VAL A 128 11.93 -2.74 4.60
N CYS A 129 10.90 -3.08 5.37
CA CYS A 129 9.68 -3.69 4.83
C CYS A 129 8.89 -2.72 3.94
N LEU A 130 8.76 -1.45 4.35
CA LEU A 130 8.09 -0.45 3.52
C LEU A 130 8.85 -0.23 2.21
N LEU A 131 10.17 0.03 2.30
CA LEU A 131 11.00 0.30 1.12
C LEU A 131 10.93 -0.83 0.10
N GLN A 132 11.14 -2.08 0.53
CA GLN A 132 11.14 -3.22 -0.39
C GLN A 132 9.75 -3.47 -0.98
N THR A 133 8.69 -3.41 -0.17
CA THR A 133 7.32 -3.55 -0.68
C THR A 133 6.98 -2.47 -1.70
N ALA A 134 7.34 -1.21 -1.43
CA ALA A 134 7.04 -0.10 -2.33
C ALA A 134 7.83 -0.17 -3.64
N LEU A 135 9.11 -0.62 -3.60
CA LEU A 135 9.92 -0.80 -4.81
C LEU A 135 9.36 -1.91 -5.70
N ASP A 136 8.97 -3.05 -5.13
CA ASP A 136 8.38 -4.15 -5.90
C ASP A 136 7.02 -3.75 -6.49
N LEU A 137 6.20 -2.97 -5.76
CA LEU A 137 4.95 -2.42 -6.31
C LEU A 137 5.19 -1.48 -7.49
N LEU A 138 6.26 -0.65 -7.45
CA LEU A 138 6.65 0.19 -8.57
C LEU A 138 7.13 -0.64 -9.78
N GLU A 139 7.85 -1.77 -9.55
CA GLU A 139 8.25 -2.70 -10.60
C GLU A 139 7.04 -3.39 -11.25
N ASP A 140 5.99 -3.66 -10.47
CA ASP A 140 4.70 -4.21 -10.92
C ASP A 140 3.76 -3.15 -11.53
N GLU A 141 4.30 -1.95 -11.85
CA GLU A 141 3.59 -0.84 -12.50
C GLU A 141 2.43 -0.23 -11.70
N PHE A 142 2.41 -0.41 -10.36
CA PHE A 142 1.51 0.34 -9.49
C PHE A 142 1.95 1.79 -9.32
N GLU A 143 1.00 2.70 -9.20
CA GLU A 143 1.25 4.07 -8.79
C GLU A 143 1.36 4.11 -7.25
N VAL A 144 2.55 4.40 -6.71
CA VAL A 144 2.83 4.29 -5.26
C VAL A 144 2.94 5.67 -4.61
N TRP A 145 2.07 5.92 -3.61
CA TRP A 145 2.01 7.15 -2.81
C TRP A 145 2.41 6.88 -1.37
N VAL A 146 3.52 7.45 -0.92
CA VAL A 146 4.07 7.19 0.42
C VAL A 146 3.64 8.28 1.40
N VAL A 147 2.94 7.90 2.47
CA VAL A 147 2.51 8.84 3.51
C VAL A 147 3.59 8.93 4.58
N THR A 148 4.48 9.91 4.41
CA THR A 148 5.73 10.01 5.15
C THR A 148 5.57 10.24 6.66
N ASP A 149 4.53 10.97 7.09
CA ASP A 149 4.26 11.22 8.52
C ASP A 149 3.64 10.01 9.26
N ALA A 150 3.24 8.99 8.50
CA ALA A 150 2.83 7.69 9.04
C ALA A 150 3.93 6.62 8.94
N CYS A 151 5.13 6.96 8.47
CA CYS A 151 6.25 6.03 8.34
C CYS A 151 7.34 6.31 9.38
N ALA A 152 7.98 5.26 9.89
CA ALA A 152 9.09 5.38 10.81
C ALA A 152 10.14 4.29 10.65
N SER A 153 11.32 4.59 11.18
CA SER A 153 12.43 3.66 11.41
C SER A 153 12.99 3.89 12.81
N ARG A 154 13.98 3.11 13.23
CA ARG A 154 14.67 3.31 14.53
C ARG A 154 15.45 4.62 14.57
N SER A 155 15.91 5.11 13.42
CA SER A 155 16.58 6.40 13.30
C SER A 155 15.96 7.24 12.16
N ASP A 156 16.07 8.57 12.29
CA ASP A 156 15.66 9.49 11.22
C ASP A 156 16.51 9.29 9.96
N ARG A 157 17.82 9.03 10.15
CA ARG A 157 18.73 8.80 9.03
C ARG A 157 18.29 7.65 8.14
N ASP A 158 17.87 6.53 8.74
CA ASP A 158 17.45 5.35 7.98
C ASP A 158 16.11 5.59 7.30
N ARG A 159 15.18 6.28 7.99
CA ARG A 159 13.89 6.70 7.43
C ARG A 159 14.09 7.64 6.24
N ASP A 160 14.89 8.69 6.40
CA ASP A 160 15.07 9.72 5.38
C ASP A 160 15.80 9.15 4.14
N ALA A 161 16.79 8.29 4.35
CA ALA A 161 17.45 7.57 3.25
C ALA A 161 16.48 6.66 2.46
N ALA A 162 15.49 6.07 3.13
CA ALA A 162 14.44 5.30 2.45
C ALA A 162 13.55 6.19 1.61
N PHE A 163 13.14 7.36 2.12
CA PHE A 163 12.32 8.31 1.37
C PHE A 163 13.05 8.85 0.14
N ASP A 164 14.34 9.21 0.28
CA ASP A 164 15.16 9.62 -0.87
C ASP A 164 15.22 8.51 -1.95
N ARG A 165 15.37 7.26 -1.52
CA ARG A 165 15.43 6.11 -2.43
C ARG A 165 14.08 5.88 -3.12
N LEU A 166 12.95 6.00 -2.41
CA LEU A 166 11.61 5.83 -2.95
C LEU A 166 11.26 6.94 -3.96
N ALA A 167 11.53 8.20 -3.59
CA ALA A 167 11.35 9.33 -4.50
C ALA A 167 12.20 9.18 -5.78
N GLY A 168 13.46 8.73 -5.64
CA GLY A 168 14.33 8.43 -6.78
C GLY A 168 13.89 7.26 -7.65
N ALA A 169 13.01 6.39 -7.14
CA ALA A 169 12.42 5.26 -7.87
C ALA A 169 11.06 5.61 -8.52
N GLY A 170 10.50 6.78 -8.23
CA GLY A 170 9.24 7.26 -8.81
C GLY A 170 8.03 7.14 -7.90
N ALA A 171 8.21 6.91 -6.60
CA ALA A 171 7.11 7.05 -5.62
C ALA A 171 6.81 8.54 -5.38
N GLU A 172 5.54 8.84 -5.13
CA GLU A 172 5.00 10.15 -4.80
C GLU A 172 4.89 10.37 -3.28
#